data_6f15e0639ad6c5264ea94e0e7f320443
#
_entry.id   6f15e0639ad6c5264ea94e0e7f320443
#
_cell.length_a   1.000
_cell.length_b   1.000
_cell.length_c   1.000
_cell.angle_alpha   90.00
_cell.angle_beta   90.00
_cell.angle_gamma   90.00
#
_symmetry.space_group_name_H-M   'P 1'
#
loop_
_entity.id
_entity.type
_entity.pdbx_description
1 polymer ?
#
loop_
_entity_poly.entity_id
_entity_poly.type
_entity_poly.pdbx_seq_one_letter_code
_entity_poly.pdbx_strand_id
1 'polypeptide(L)'
;MLWIALAIAASITAGVEAEKHAGARAGVWARGILKFLLYVVMPLVAFFNIARLEVDANVGVGIVLGWTALVLTALVGWLIGRRLLRLAKPTAGVLAIVGLQANTGLMGVAVAGAILGFSHVSEAVAYDALVQQPVFFIGSFAIAAATGTKAGETVPERIRAFFVRNPPLIAVALALIAPDALAPDVLVDASHILVLCVPVLGFFAVGVTLAEEAEEGAMKFPPPLTPQIGVAILLRGIVAPAVLLGLAAPFIDLPDAFLLAATMPAGLHIVVLAHIYGLDVPFAAGAITWTTMVAVPVLLVASVVV
;
A
#
# COMPACT_ATOMS: atom_id res chain seq x y z
N MET A 1 -2.01 17.92 -8.54
CA MET A 1 -2.48 17.23 -7.29
C MET A 1 -3.98 17.31 -7.07
N LEU A 2 -4.64 18.46 -7.11
CA LEU A 2 -6.10 18.55 -6.96
C LEU A 2 -6.83 17.56 -7.90
N TRP A 3 -6.38 17.45 -9.16
CA TRP A 3 -6.93 16.52 -10.14
C TRP A 3 -6.81 15.03 -9.73
N ILE A 4 -5.70 14.63 -9.11
CA ILE A 4 -5.53 13.24 -8.64
C ILE A 4 -6.46 12.95 -7.48
N ALA A 5 -6.59 13.85 -6.51
CA ALA A 5 -7.51 13.66 -5.41
C ALA A 5 -8.97 13.65 -5.87
N LEU A 6 -9.34 14.55 -6.80
CA LEU A 6 -10.65 14.53 -7.42
C LEU A 6 -10.89 13.22 -8.20
N ALA A 7 -9.88 12.76 -8.94
CA ALA A 7 -9.94 11.49 -9.65
C ALA A 7 -10.10 10.30 -8.70
N ILE A 8 -9.36 10.27 -7.58
CA ILE A 8 -9.50 9.24 -6.53
C ILE A 8 -10.92 9.29 -5.94
N ALA A 9 -11.39 10.46 -5.50
CA ALA A 9 -12.72 10.60 -4.92
C ALA A 9 -13.82 10.22 -5.92
N ALA A 10 -13.71 10.68 -7.16
CA ALA A 10 -14.64 10.33 -8.24
C ALA A 10 -14.61 8.83 -8.54
N SER A 11 -13.43 8.21 -8.55
CA SER A 11 -13.27 6.78 -8.80
C SER A 11 -13.89 5.93 -7.69
N ILE A 12 -13.66 6.27 -6.41
CA ILE A 12 -14.31 5.59 -5.28
C ILE A 12 -15.84 5.73 -5.40
N THR A 13 -16.33 6.96 -5.63
CA THR A 13 -17.76 7.21 -5.78
C THR A 13 -18.38 6.43 -6.95
N ALA A 14 -17.68 6.42 -8.09
CA ALA A 14 -18.11 5.64 -9.25
C ALA A 14 -18.13 4.13 -8.96
N GLY A 15 -17.17 3.63 -8.19
CA GLY A 15 -17.15 2.24 -7.75
C GLY A 15 -18.33 1.88 -6.84
N VAL A 16 -18.63 2.74 -5.86
CA VAL A 16 -19.79 2.59 -4.97
C VAL A 16 -21.09 2.62 -5.76
N GLU A 17 -21.23 3.55 -6.70
CA GLU A 17 -22.44 3.63 -7.53
C GLU A 17 -22.54 2.44 -8.50
N ALA A 18 -21.42 1.96 -9.04
CA ALA A 18 -21.40 0.77 -9.88
C ALA A 18 -21.91 -0.46 -9.10
N GLU A 19 -21.53 -0.61 -7.82
CA GLU A 19 -22.03 -1.70 -6.97
C GLU A 19 -23.55 -1.60 -6.77
N LYS A 20 -24.08 -0.46 -6.39
CA LYS A 20 -25.53 -0.24 -6.21
C LYS A 20 -26.34 -0.57 -7.44
N HIS A 21 -25.80 -0.34 -8.66
CA HIS A 21 -26.54 -0.54 -9.90
C HIS A 21 -26.31 -1.91 -10.55
N ALA A 22 -25.12 -2.48 -10.40
CA ALA A 22 -24.72 -3.71 -11.07
C ALA A 22 -24.51 -4.89 -10.11
N GLY A 23 -24.48 -4.67 -8.78
CA GLY A 23 -24.34 -5.70 -7.75
C GLY A 23 -23.15 -6.60 -8.03
N ALA A 24 -23.32 -7.91 -7.93
CA ALA A 24 -22.26 -8.90 -8.11
C ALA A 24 -21.43 -8.75 -9.40
N ARG A 25 -21.95 -8.11 -10.45
CA ARG A 25 -21.18 -7.83 -11.68
C ARG A 25 -20.11 -6.77 -11.44
N ALA A 26 -20.38 -5.76 -10.61
CA ALA A 26 -19.38 -4.75 -10.24
C ALA A 26 -18.23 -5.39 -9.50
N GLY A 27 -18.48 -6.33 -8.58
CA GLY A 27 -17.44 -7.11 -7.91
C GLY A 27 -16.58 -7.94 -8.86
N VAL A 28 -17.18 -8.52 -9.91
CA VAL A 28 -16.40 -9.22 -10.95
C VAL A 28 -15.50 -8.23 -11.70
N TRP A 29 -15.98 -7.04 -12.05
CA TRP A 29 -15.19 -6.00 -12.70
C TRP A 29 -14.04 -5.52 -11.79
N ALA A 30 -14.33 -5.24 -10.51
CA ALA A 30 -13.31 -4.80 -9.54
C ALA A 30 -12.18 -5.82 -9.41
N ARG A 31 -12.51 -7.10 -9.25
CA ARG A 31 -11.52 -8.18 -9.21
C ARG A 31 -10.74 -8.32 -10.51
N GLY A 32 -11.39 -8.14 -11.67
CA GLY A 32 -10.75 -8.12 -12.99
C GLY A 32 -9.76 -6.98 -13.13
N ILE A 33 -10.14 -5.76 -12.72
CA ILE A 33 -9.29 -4.56 -12.73
C ILE A 33 -8.08 -4.77 -11.83
N LEU A 34 -8.27 -5.24 -10.59
CA LEU A 34 -7.15 -5.47 -9.67
C LEU A 34 -6.17 -6.53 -10.21
N LYS A 35 -6.68 -7.59 -10.85
CA LYS A 35 -5.82 -8.57 -11.55
C LYS A 35 -5.06 -7.93 -12.70
N PHE A 36 -5.72 -7.13 -13.53
CA PHE A 36 -5.07 -6.44 -14.65
C PHE A 36 -3.97 -5.48 -14.16
N LEU A 37 -4.26 -4.70 -13.12
CA LEU A 37 -3.25 -3.83 -12.50
C LEU A 37 -2.06 -4.64 -11.99
N LEU A 38 -2.30 -5.72 -11.23
CA LEU A 38 -1.23 -6.52 -10.62
C LEU A 38 -0.41 -7.31 -11.65
N TYR A 39 -1.05 -7.91 -12.65
CA TYR A 39 -0.39 -8.85 -13.57
C TYR A 39 0.10 -8.22 -14.87
N VAL A 40 -0.37 -7.01 -15.21
CA VAL A 40 0.01 -6.33 -16.46
C VAL A 40 0.61 -4.96 -16.19
N VAL A 41 -0.14 -4.07 -15.56
CA VAL A 41 0.28 -2.66 -15.43
C VAL A 41 1.48 -2.51 -14.50
N MET A 42 1.39 -3.06 -13.29
CA MET A 42 2.46 -2.93 -12.30
C MET A 42 3.79 -3.58 -12.72
N PRO A 43 3.81 -4.77 -13.37
CA PRO A 43 5.06 -5.30 -13.91
C PRO A 43 5.70 -4.42 -14.98
N LEU A 44 4.92 -3.82 -15.88
CA LEU A 44 5.44 -2.88 -16.88
C LEU A 44 6.02 -1.63 -16.23
N VAL A 45 5.27 -1.01 -15.33
CA VAL A 45 5.74 0.14 -14.55
C VAL A 45 7.01 -0.22 -13.79
N ALA A 46 7.03 -1.36 -13.10
CA ALA A 46 8.19 -1.80 -12.33
C ALA A 46 9.41 -2.02 -13.24
N PHE A 47 9.26 -2.72 -14.37
CA PHE A 47 10.37 -3.00 -15.26
C PHE A 47 11.00 -1.71 -15.82
N PHE A 48 10.20 -0.84 -16.44
CA PHE A 48 10.74 0.34 -17.13
C PHE A 48 11.32 1.38 -16.16
N ASN A 49 10.77 1.48 -14.95
CA ASN A 49 11.29 2.43 -13.95
C ASN A 49 12.52 1.89 -13.23
N ILE A 50 12.56 0.60 -12.90
CA ILE A 50 13.74 0.00 -12.23
C ILE A 50 14.92 -0.16 -13.18
N ALA A 51 14.71 -0.45 -14.47
CA ALA A 51 15.80 -0.52 -15.45
C ALA A 51 16.55 0.82 -15.62
N ARG A 52 15.93 1.94 -15.19
CA ARG A 52 16.53 3.29 -15.20
C ARG A 52 16.87 3.80 -13.79
N LEU A 53 16.72 2.95 -12.77
CA LEU A 53 17.04 3.33 -11.39
C LEU A 53 18.56 3.32 -11.17
N GLU A 54 19.11 4.45 -10.84
CA GLU A 54 20.47 4.53 -10.31
C GLU A 54 20.46 4.09 -8.84
N VAL A 55 20.96 2.86 -8.58
CA VAL A 55 21.06 2.33 -7.23
C VAL A 55 22.33 2.88 -6.57
N ASP A 56 22.18 4.00 -5.89
CA ASP A 56 23.23 4.56 -5.05
C ASP A 56 23.18 4.01 -3.61
N ALA A 57 24.11 4.47 -2.77
CA ALA A 57 24.16 4.07 -1.37
C ALA A 57 22.91 4.50 -0.57
N ASN A 58 22.29 5.64 -0.91
CA ASN A 58 21.11 6.15 -0.22
C ASN A 58 19.90 5.26 -0.47
N VAL A 59 19.68 4.85 -1.73
CA VAL A 59 18.61 3.91 -2.11
C VAL A 59 18.84 2.55 -1.43
N GLY A 60 20.07 1.99 -1.50
CA GLY A 60 20.38 0.67 -0.93
C GLY A 60 20.23 0.61 0.59
N VAL A 61 20.79 1.56 1.29
CA VAL A 61 20.66 1.68 2.76
C VAL A 61 19.22 2.02 3.14
N GLY A 62 18.55 2.89 2.38
CA GLY A 62 17.15 3.26 2.56
C GLY A 62 16.20 2.06 2.53
N ILE A 63 16.45 1.05 1.68
CA ILE A 63 15.67 -0.21 1.65
C ILE A 63 15.79 -0.95 3.00
N VAL A 64 17.01 -1.11 3.53
CA VAL A 64 17.23 -1.80 4.81
C VAL A 64 16.59 -1.05 5.98
N LEU A 65 16.74 0.27 5.98
CA LEU A 65 16.12 1.14 6.99
C LEU A 65 14.59 1.15 6.86
N GLY A 66 14.07 1.06 5.63
CA GLY A 66 12.64 0.89 5.36
C GLY A 66 12.07 -0.38 6.00
N TRP A 67 12.71 -1.52 5.84
CA TRP A 67 12.31 -2.76 6.52
C TRP A 67 12.31 -2.60 8.04
N THR A 68 13.39 -2.01 8.58
CA THR A 68 13.53 -1.79 10.02
C THR A 68 12.43 -0.86 10.54
N ALA A 69 12.16 0.23 9.84
CA ALA A 69 11.11 1.20 10.20
C ALA A 69 9.71 0.56 10.22
N LEU A 70 9.38 -0.24 9.22
CA LEU A 70 8.10 -0.93 9.15
C LEU A 70 7.93 -1.93 10.30
N VAL A 71 8.97 -2.72 10.61
CA VAL A 71 8.94 -3.67 11.73
C VAL A 71 8.78 -2.94 13.07
N LEU A 72 9.51 -1.85 13.28
CA LEU A 72 9.38 -1.04 14.50
C LEU A 72 7.99 -0.40 14.61
N THR A 73 7.44 0.11 13.52
CA THR A 73 6.10 0.68 13.49
C THR A 73 5.03 -0.38 13.81
N ALA A 74 5.19 -1.59 13.29
CA ALA A 74 4.30 -2.70 13.63
C ALA A 74 4.39 -3.09 15.12
N LEU A 75 5.61 -3.12 15.65
CA LEU A 75 5.82 -3.40 17.08
C LEU A 75 5.15 -2.32 17.96
N VAL A 76 5.28 -1.05 17.60
CA VAL A 76 4.59 0.06 18.28
C VAL A 76 3.09 -0.15 18.22
N GLY A 77 2.53 -0.44 17.04
CA GLY A 77 1.10 -0.75 16.86
C GLY A 77 0.64 -1.92 17.73
N TRP A 78 1.39 -3.01 17.74
CA TRP A 78 1.11 -4.17 18.59
C TRP A 78 1.12 -3.83 20.07
N LEU A 79 2.16 -3.13 20.55
CA LEU A 79 2.31 -2.74 21.96
C LEU A 79 1.19 -1.81 22.41
N ILE A 80 0.85 -0.80 21.60
CA ILE A 80 -0.29 0.10 21.88
C ILE A 80 -1.58 -0.72 21.92
N GLY A 81 -1.82 -1.55 20.91
CA GLY A 81 -3.02 -2.37 20.85
C GLY A 81 -3.18 -3.30 22.04
N ARG A 82 -2.13 -4.03 22.41
CA ARG A 82 -2.20 -5.04 23.48
C ARG A 82 -2.10 -4.47 24.89
N ARG A 83 -1.22 -3.49 25.11
CA ARG A 83 -0.92 -2.99 26.47
C ARG A 83 -1.71 -1.75 26.83
N LEU A 84 -1.88 -0.81 25.91
CA LEU A 84 -2.56 0.46 26.18
C LEU A 84 -4.07 0.35 25.95
N LEU A 85 -4.49 -0.09 24.76
CA LEU A 85 -5.90 -0.22 24.39
C LEU A 85 -6.53 -1.55 24.82
N ARG A 86 -5.73 -2.52 25.25
CA ARG A 86 -6.18 -3.87 25.71
C ARG A 86 -7.07 -4.58 24.69
N LEU A 87 -6.79 -4.37 23.40
CA LEU A 87 -7.56 -4.97 22.31
C LEU A 87 -7.45 -6.50 22.32
N ALA A 88 -8.47 -7.16 21.78
CA ALA A 88 -8.41 -8.60 21.48
C ALA A 88 -7.22 -8.88 20.54
N LYS A 89 -6.71 -10.12 20.60
CA LYS A 89 -5.51 -10.51 19.83
C LYS A 89 -5.68 -10.30 18.31
N PRO A 90 -6.83 -10.66 17.67
CA PRO A 90 -7.07 -10.39 16.25
C PRO A 90 -7.08 -8.91 15.89
N THR A 91 -7.71 -8.07 16.71
CA THR A 91 -7.77 -6.62 16.49
C THR A 91 -6.39 -5.97 16.64
N ALA A 92 -5.61 -6.36 17.67
CA ALA A 92 -4.24 -5.89 17.83
C ALA A 92 -3.33 -6.36 16.70
N GLY A 93 -3.58 -7.56 16.14
CA GLY A 93 -2.92 -8.06 14.94
C GLY A 93 -3.15 -7.16 13.73
N VAL A 94 -4.40 -6.74 13.49
CA VAL A 94 -4.71 -5.76 12.44
C VAL A 94 -3.96 -4.46 12.67
N LEU A 95 -3.92 -3.93 13.89
CA LEU A 95 -3.22 -2.67 14.20
C LEU A 95 -1.71 -2.78 13.92
N ALA A 96 -1.09 -3.91 14.24
CA ALA A 96 0.30 -4.17 13.89
C ALA A 96 0.51 -4.25 12.37
N ILE A 97 -0.39 -4.93 11.64
CA ILE A 97 -0.33 -5.01 10.18
C ILE A 97 -0.55 -3.64 9.53
N VAL A 98 -1.40 -2.78 10.07
CA VAL A 98 -1.53 -1.37 9.66
C VAL A 98 -0.19 -0.65 9.76
N GLY A 99 0.60 -0.89 10.81
CA GLY A 99 1.96 -0.34 10.94
C GLY A 99 2.91 -0.83 9.86
N LEU A 100 2.75 -2.07 9.37
CA LEU A 100 3.57 -2.65 8.30
C LEU A 100 3.10 -2.25 6.90
N GLN A 101 1.80 -2.12 6.67
CA GLN A 101 1.23 -2.08 5.33
C GLN A 101 0.77 -0.69 4.93
N ALA A 102 1.54 -0.08 4.03
CA ALA A 102 1.18 1.14 3.33
C ALA A 102 0.61 0.84 1.93
N ASN A 103 -0.23 1.74 1.43
CA ASN A 103 -0.73 1.70 0.05
C ASN A 103 0.29 2.35 -0.90
N THR A 104 1.47 1.75 -1.02
CA THR A 104 2.57 2.28 -1.82
C THR A 104 2.39 2.02 -3.30
N GLY A 105 1.93 0.83 -3.70
CA GLY A 105 1.77 0.46 -5.10
C GLY A 105 0.63 1.20 -5.81
N LEU A 106 -0.60 1.18 -5.24
CA LEU A 106 -1.76 1.82 -5.91
C LEU A 106 -1.80 3.33 -5.72
N MET A 107 -1.25 3.86 -4.63
CA MET A 107 -1.31 5.29 -4.32
C MET A 107 0.09 5.91 -4.29
N GLY A 108 1.05 5.32 -3.59
CA GLY A 108 2.35 5.91 -3.34
C GLY A 108 3.13 6.22 -4.61
N VAL A 109 3.23 5.27 -5.55
CA VAL A 109 3.95 5.46 -6.82
C VAL A 109 3.33 6.59 -7.64
N ALA A 110 1.99 6.63 -7.74
CA ALA A 110 1.31 7.68 -8.49
C ALA A 110 1.43 9.06 -7.82
N VAL A 111 1.34 9.09 -6.49
CA VAL A 111 1.50 10.33 -5.70
C VAL A 111 2.93 10.85 -5.76
N ALA A 112 3.94 9.97 -5.75
CA ALA A 112 5.33 10.33 -5.96
C ALA A 112 5.53 11.02 -7.33
N GLY A 113 5.06 10.40 -8.41
CA GLY A 113 5.12 11.00 -9.74
C GLY A 113 4.43 12.35 -9.85
N ALA A 114 3.37 12.56 -9.08
CA ALA A 114 2.57 13.77 -9.13
C ALA A 114 3.05 14.91 -8.22
N ILE A 115 3.64 14.60 -7.05
CA ILE A 115 4.14 15.60 -6.09
C ILE A 115 5.61 15.88 -6.33
N LEU A 116 6.43 14.84 -6.45
CA LEU A 116 7.88 14.95 -6.55
C LEU A 116 8.36 15.02 -8.00
N GLY A 117 7.50 14.60 -8.94
CA GLY A 117 7.84 14.49 -10.36
C GLY A 117 8.21 13.08 -10.80
N PHE A 118 8.17 12.84 -12.12
CA PHE A 118 8.38 11.50 -12.68
C PHE A 118 9.78 10.93 -12.46
N SER A 119 10.80 11.78 -12.22
CA SER A 119 12.16 11.35 -11.84
C SER A 119 12.20 10.51 -10.55
N HIS A 120 11.25 10.71 -9.63
CA HIS A 120 11.16 9.97 -8.36
C HIS A 120 10.30 8.70 -8.43
N VAL A 121 9.71 8.40 -9.60
CA VAL A 121 8.87 7.19 -9.75
C VAL A 121 9.69 5.92 -9.59
N SER A 122 10.92 5.89 -10.08
CA SER A 122 11.82 4.73 -9.95
C SER A 122 12.08 4.38 -8.48
N GLU A 123 12.37 5.38 -7.65
CA GLU A 123 12.58 5.22 -6.21
C GLU A 123 11.29 4.75 -5.51
N ALA A 124 10.14 5.34 -5.87
CA ALA A 124 8.85 4.93 -5.32
C ALA A 124 8.52 3.47 -5.65
N VAL A 125 8.80 3.03 -6.88
CA VAL A 125 8.64 1.64 -7.32
C VAL A 125 9.63 0.74 -6.59
N ALA A 126 10.88 1.19 -6.39
CA ALA A 126 11.87 0.44 -5.62
C ALA A 126 11.40 0.23 -4.17
N TYR A 127 10.88 1.28 -3.53
CA TYR A 127 10.32 1.14 -2.17
C TYR A 127 9.15 0.16 -2.14
N ASP A 128 8.19 0.27 -3.07
CA ASP A 128 7.06 -0.66 -3.12
C ASP A 128 7.53 -2.11 -3.31
N ALA A 129 8.34 -2.36 -4.33
CA ALA A 129 8.73 -3.72 -4.70
C ALA A 129 9.74 -4.36 -3.73
N LEU A 130 10.71 -3.59 -3.23
CA LEU A 130 11.84 -4.10 -2.44
C LEU A 130 11.65 -3.91 -0.93
N VAL A 131 10.81 -2.96 -0.49
CA VAL A 131 10.54 -2.75 0.94
C VAL A 131 9.15 -3.28 1.29
N GLN A 132 8.11 -2.77 0.64
CA GLN A 132 6.74 -3.03 1.03
C GLN A 132 6.29 -4.47 0.75
N GLN A 133 6.60 -5.01 -0.45
CA GLN A 133 6.16 -6.34 -0.84
C GLN A 133 6.81 -7.47 -0.02
N PRO A 134 8.13 -7.49 0.24
CA PRO A 134 8.72 -8.49 1.13
C PRO A 134 8.12 -8.46 2.53
N VAL A 135 7.93 -7.28 3.10
CA VAL A 135 7.32 -7.11 4.43
C VAL A 135 5.86 -7.55 4.43
N PHE A 136 5.13 -7.35 3.33
CA PHE A 136 3.78 -7.89 3.19
C PHE A 136 3.76 -9.41 3.28
N PHE A 137 4.46 -10.10 2.39
CA PHE A 137 4.39 -11.55 2.29
C PHE A 137 5.02 -12.27 3.50
N ILE A 138 6.03 -11.69 4.13
CA ILE A 138 6.70 -12.28 5.28
C ILE A 138 6.09 -11.79 6.58
N GLY A 139 6.14 -10.48 6.82
CA GLY A 139 5.76 -9.86 8.09
C GLY A 139 4.25 -9.88 8.36
N SER A 140 3.46 -9.37 7.41
CA SER A 140 2.01 -9.28 7.62
C SER A 140 1.34 -10.64 7.69
N PHE A 141 1.76 -11.60 6.85
CA PHE A 141 1.27 -12.98 6.94
C PHE A 141 1.70 -13.66 8.24
N ALA A 142 2.93 -13.42 8.73
CA ALA A 142 3.37 -13.96 10.01
C ALA A 142 2.55 -13.43 11.19
N ILE A 143 2.28 -12.11 11.21
CA ILE A 143 1.43 -11.48 12.23
C ILE A 143 0.00 -12.03 12.12
N ALA A 144 -0.56 -12.10 10.92
CA ALA A 144 -1.91 -12.61 10.70
C ALA A 144 -2.05 -14.06 11.16
N ALA A 145 -1.09 -14.92 10.82
CA ALA A 145 -1.07 -16.32 11.27
C ALA A 145 -0.92 -16.44 12.80
N ALA A 146 -0.11 -15.58 13.43
CA ALA A 146 0.11 -15.61 14.87
C ALA A 146 -1.05 -15.05 15.68
N THR A 147 -1.88 -14.16 15.09
CA THR A 147 -2.91 -13.41 15.83
C THR A 147 -4.34 -13.73 15.42
N GLY A 148 -4.54 -14.34 14.26
CA GLY A 148 -5.85 -14.71 13.75
C GLY A 148 -6.47 -15.93 14.43
N THR A 149 -7.74 -16.16 14.16
CA THR A 149 -8.56 -17.26 14.70
C THR A 149 -8.72 -18.43 13.73
N LYS A 150 -8.31 -18.26 12.45
CA LYS A 150 -8.37 -19.27 11.40
C LYS A 150 -6.96 -19.71 10.99
N ALA A 151 -6.81 -20.99 10.60
CA ALA A 151 -5.59 -21.45 9.96
C ALA A 151 -5.48 -20.82 8.57
N GLY A 152 -4.33 -20.22 8.27
CA GLY A 152 -4.00 -19.69 6.95
C GLY A 152 -3.01 -20.58 6.21
N GLU A 153 -2.43 -20.02 5.14
CA GLU A 153 -1.40 -20.71 4.35
C GLU A 153 -0.16 -21.05 5.20
N THR A 154 0.46 -22.19 4.93
CA THR A 154 1.72 -22.61 5.56
C THR A 154 2.89 -21.72 5.12
N VAL A 155 4.00 -21.74 5.86
CA VAL A 155 5.21 -20.95 5.51
C VAL A 155 5.71 -21.27 4.09
N PRO A 156 5.85 -22.53 3.64
CA PRO A 156 6.26 -22.84 2.27
C PRO A 156 5.29 -22.31 1.21
N GLU A 157 3.98 -22.39 1.46
CA GLU A 157 2.96 -21.84 0.53
C GLU A 157 3.07 -20.33 0.42
N ARG A 158 3.34 -19.62 1.52
CA ARG A 158 3.55 -18.17 1.53
C ARG A 158 4.82 -17.76 0.76
N ILE A 159 5.92 -18.48 0.96
CA ILE A 159 7.15 -18.24 0.23
C ILE A 159 6.92 -18.46 -1.28
N ARG A 160 6.26 -19.54 -1.65
CA ARG A 160 5.88 -19.79 -3.03
C ARG A 160 4.98 -18.67 -3.58
N ALA A 161 3.98 -18.24 -2.81
CA ALA A 161 3.08 -17.15 -3.20
C ALA A 161 3.84 -15.82 -3.41
N PHE A 162 4.82 -15.51 -2.58
CA PHE A 162 5.67 -14.34 -2.72
C PHE A 162 6.36 -14.27 -4.09
N PHE A 163 6.91 -15.38 -4.57
CA PHE A 163 7.57 -15.41 -5.87
C PHE A 163 6.59 -15.55 -7.05
N VAL A 164 5.56 -16.41 -6.92
CA VAL A 164 4.67 -16.76 -8.05
C VAL A 164 3.55 -15.72 -8.23
N ARG A 165 3.06 -15.13 -7.12
CA ARG A 165 1.93 -14.19 -7.14
C ARG A 165 2.36 -12.73 -7.04
N ASN A 166 3.64 -12.44 -7.31
CA ASN A 166 4.19 -11.09 -7.29
C ASN A 166 4.90 -10.75 -8.62
N PRO A 167 4.15 -10.59 -9.73
CA PRO A 167 4.73 -10.26 -11.03
C PRO A 167 5.58 -8.98 -11.03
N PRO A 168 5.25 -7.91 -10.28
CA PRO A 168 6.12 -6.74 -10.17
C PRO A 168 7.51 -7.06 -9.63
N LEU A 169 7.63 -7.97 -8.65
CA LEU A 169 8.94 -8.39 -8.12
C LEU A 169 9.78 -9.10 -9.19
N ILE A 170 9.14 -9.95 -10.01
CA ILE A 170 9.83 -10.63 -11.13
C ILE A 170 10.30 -9.58 -12.14
N ALA A 171 9.45 -8.60 -12.45
CA ALA A 171 9.79 -7.51 -13.36
C ALA A 171 10.98 -6.68 -12.83
N VAL A 172 11.00 -6.36 -11.53
CA VAL A 172 12.14 -5.70 -10.84
C VAL A 172 13.42 -6.52 -10.98
N ALA A 173 13.35 -7.83 -10.68
CA ALA A 173 14.53 -8.70 -10.78
C ALA A 173 15.10 -8.76 -12.21
N LEU A 174 14.22 -8.80 -13.22
CA LEU A 174 14.62 -8.74 -14.62
C LEU A 174 15.18 -7.36 -14.99
N ALA A 175 14.57 -6.29 -14.52
CA ALA A 175 15.01 -4.91 -14.79
C ALA A 175 16.42 -4.62 -14.27
N LEU A 176 16.76 -5.13 -13.07
CA LEU A 176 18.08 -4.93 -12.45
C LEU A 176 19.25 -5.54 -13.26
N ILE A 177 18.97 -6.49 -14.15
CA ILE A 177 19.98 -7.13 -15.03
C ILE A 177 19.78 -6.79 -16.51
N ALA A 178 18.74 -6.00 -16.83
CA ALA A 178 18.40 -5.65 -18.19
C ALA A 178 19.38 -4.59 -18.74
N PRO A 179 19.86 -4.72 -19.98
CA PRO A 179 20.59 -3.64 -20.63
C PRO A 179 19.64 -2.46 -20.93
N ASP A 180 20.17 -1.23 -20.88
CA ASP A 180 19.41 0.02 -21.10
C ASP A 180 18.62 0.01 -22.43
N ALA A 181 19.10 -0.71 -23.43
CA ALA A 181 18.42 -0.86 -24.71
C ALA A 181 17.01 -1.49 -24.62
N LEU A 182 16.72 -2.23 -23.56
CA LEU A 182 15.39 -2.82 -23.30
C LEU A 182 14.42 -1.85 -22.63
N ALA A 183 14.90 -0.70 -22.16
CA ALA A 183 14.09 0.36 -21.57
C ALA A 183 14.28 1.70 -22.31
N PRO A 184 13.91 1.80 -23.61
CA PRO A 184 14.03 3.05 -24.34
C PRO A 184 13.09 4.11 -23.74
N ASP A 185 13.48 5.39 -23.84
CA ASP A 185 12.79 6.53 -23.21
C ASP A 185 11.29 6.55 -23.52
N VAL A 186 10.91 6.26 -24.76
CA VAL A 186 9.49 6.18 -25.17
C VAL A 186 8.67 5.20 -24.34
N LEU A 187 9.24 4.05 -23.95
CA LEU A 187 8.54 3.06 -23.12
C LEU A 187 8.56 3.45 -21.63
N VAL A 188 9.62 4.12 -21.18
CA VAL A 188 9.68 4.71 -19.84
C VAL A 188 8.60 5.79 -19.71
N ASP A 189 8.52 6.72 -20.67
CA ASP A 189 7.48 7.77 -20.68
C ASP A 189 6.06 7.19 -20.75
N ALA A 190 5.86 6.16 -21.57
CA ALA A 190 4.57 5.46 -21.61
C ALA A 190 4.22 4.82 -20.26
N SER A 191 5.21 4.29 -19.53
CA SER A 191 5.00 3.73 -18.20
C SER A 191 4.57 4.79 -17.17
N HIS A 192 5.04 6.02 -17.29
CA HIS A 192 4.60 7.14 -16.43
C HIS A 192 3.10 7.45 -16.62
N ILE A 193 2.58 7.33 -17.86
CA ILE A 193 1.14 7.47 -18.10
C ILE A 193 0.37 6.34 -17.42
N LEU A 194 0.88 5.09 -17.48
CA LEU A 194 0.27 3.97 -16.79
C LEU A 194 0.23 4.19 -15.27
N VAL A 195 1.28 4.75 -14.67
CA VAL A 195 1.32 5.11 -13.23
C VAL A 195 0.13 5.99 -12.85
N LEU A 196 -0.23 6.97 -13.67
CA LEU A 196 -1.37 7.86 -13.39
C LEU A 196 -2.73 7.16 -13.52
N CYS A 197 -2.82 6.09 -14.32
CA CYS A 197 -4.05 5.32 -14.46
C CYS A 197 -4.29 4.35 -13.27
N VAL A 198 -3.21 3.93 -12.60
CA VAL A 198 -3.29 2.94 -11.49
C VAL A 198 -4.23 3.39 -10.36
N PRO A 199 -4.13 4.61 -9.79
CA PRO A 199 -5.03 5.03 -8.72
C PRO A 199 -6.48 5.13 -9.19
N VAL A 200 -6.75 5.58 -10.40
CA VAL A 200 -8.14 5.69 -10.92
C VAL A 200 -8.80 4.33 -10.94
N LEU A 201 -8.16 3.34 -11.55
CA LEU A 201 -8.68 1.98 -11.65
C LEU A 201 -8.68 1.27 -10.29
N GLY A 202 -7.61 1.44 -9.51
CA GLY A 202 -7.47 0.84 -8.18
C GLY A 202 -8.54 1.35 -7.22
N PHE A 203 -8.74 2.66 -7.13
CA PHE A 203 -9.74 3.24 -6.23
C PHE A 203 -11.18 3.03 -6.69
N PHE A 204 -11.44 2.84 -7.99
CA PHE A 204 -12.73 2.33 -8.47
C PHE A 204 -13.00 0.94 -7.87
N ALA A 205 -12.04 0.02 -8.00
CA ALA A 205 -12.19 -1.32 -7.43
C ALA A 205 -12.35 -1.30 -5.90
N VAL A 206 -11.66 -0.38 -5.22
CA VAL A 206 -11.86 -0.13 -3.78
C VAL A 206 -13.28 0.30 -3.47
N GLY A 207 -13.83 1.26 -4.23
CA GLY A 207 -15.20 1.75 -4.05
C GLY A 207 -16.23 0.62 -4.16
N VAL A 208 -16.08 -0.25 -5.16
CA VAL A 208 -16.92 -1.45 -5.31
C VAL A 208 -16.80 -2.37 -4.09
N THR A 209 -15.56 -2.70 -3.69
CA THR A 209 -15.34 -3.61 -2.55
C THR A 209 -15.90 -3.06 -1.25
N LEU A 210 -15.74 -1.75 -1.00
CA LEU A 210 -16.30 -1.12 0.20
C LEU A 210 -17.84 -1.17 0.20
N ALA A 211 -18.47 -1.04 -0.96
CA ALA A 211 -19.92 -1.14 -1.08
C ALA A 211 -20.42 -2.59 -0.88
N GLU A 212 -19.75 -3.59 -1.49
CA GLU A 212 -20.03 -5.02 -1.23
C GLU A 212 -19.99 -5.34 0.29
N GLU A 213 -18.91 -4.94 0.98
CA GLU A 213 -18.75 -5.17 2.43
C GLU A 213 -19.83 -4.44 3.26
N ALA A 214 -20.28 -3.26 2.82
CA ALA A 214 -21.33 -2.52 3.50
C ALA A 214 -22.71 -3.21 3.32
N GLU A 215 -23.03 -3.73 2.15
CA GLU A 215 -24.28 -4.45 1.87
C GLU A 215 -24.34 -5.80 2.61
N GLU A 216 -23.21 -6.51 2.73
CA GLU A 216 -23.11 -7.75 3.53
C GLU A 216 -23.26 -7.49 5.04
N GLY A 217 -23.39 -6.23 5.45
CA GLY A 217 -23.52 -5.85 6.87
C GLY A 217 -22.23 -5.97 7.66
N ALA A 218 -21.12 -6.25 6.98
CA ALA A 218 -19.79 -6.36 7.59
C ALA A 218 -19.28 -5.01 8.08
N MET A 219 -19.76 -3.89 7.49
CA MET A 219 -19.31 -2.53 7.82
C MET A 219 -20.44 -1.49 7.74
N LYS A 220 -20.45 -0.55 8.71
CA LYS A 220 -21.22 0.71 8.58
C LYS A 220 -20.39 1.74 7.83
N PHE A 221 -20.97 2.42 6.86
CA PHE A 221 -20.28 3.49 6.14
C PHE A 221 -20.88 4.87 6.49
N PRO A 222 -20.07 5.87 6.90
CA PRO A 222 -18.65 5.75 7.24
C PRO A 222 -18.42 4.89 8.49
N PRO A 223 -17.29 4.17 8.57
CA PRO A 223 -16.96 3.38 9.77
C PRO A 223 -16.86 4.28 11.00
N PRO A 224 -17.27 3.82 12.18
CA PRO A 224 -17.18 4.65 13.41
C PRO A 224 -15.71 4.99 13.72
N LEU A 225 -15.46 6.25 14.05
CA LEU A 225 -14.14 6.70 14.50
C LEU A 225 -13.90 6.23 15.93
N THR A 226 -13.10 5.19 16.09
CA THR A 226 -12.78 4.58 17.39
C THR A 226 -11.34 4.91 17.81
N PRO A 227 -10.98 4.76 19.11
CA PRO A 227 -9.60 5.01 19.55
C PRO A 227 -8.55 4.23 18.79
N GLN A 228 -8.82 2.96 18.44
CA GLN A 228 -7.90 2.15 17.64
C GLN A 228 -7.73 2.67 16.21
N ILE A 229 -8.77 3.27 15.62
CA ILE A 229 -8.67 3.96 14.31
C ILE A 229 -7.83 5.22 14.44
N GLY A 230 -8.00 5.98 15.51
CA GLY A 230 -7.13 7.14 15.81
C GLY A 230 -5.65 6.73 15.89
N VAL A 231 -5.35 5.61 16.56
CA VAL A 231 -3.99 5.05 16.59
C VAL A 231 -3.52 4.61 15.21
N ALA A 232 -4.37 4.00 14.39
CA ALA A 232 -4.02 3.62 13.02
C ALA A 232 -3.62 4.83 12.15
N ILE A 233 -4.37 5.93 12.27
CA ILE A 233 -4.07 7.21 11.61
C ILE A 233 -2.70 7.74 12.07
N LEU A 234 -2.44 7.76 13.37
CA LEU A 234 -1.17 8.22 13.94
C LEU A 234 0.01 7.32 13.51
N LEU A 235 -0.18 6.00 13.50
CA LEU A 235 0.85 5.05 13.05
C LEU A 235 1.26 5.32 11.61
N ARG A 236 0.30 5.55 10.70
CA ARG A 236 0.61 5.78 9.29
C ARG A 236 1.04 7.20 8.99
N GLY A 237 0.33 8.19 9.53
CA GLY A 237 0.60 9.59 9.21
C GLY A 237 1.80 10.20 9.94
N ILE A 238 2.19 9.66 11.09
CA ILE A 238 3.24 10.25 11.93
C ILE A 238 4.32 9.24 12.31
N VAL A 239 3.96 8.11 12.92
CA VAL A 239 4.95 7.20 13.50
C VAL A 239 5.82 6.56 12.43
N ALA A 240 5.22 6.04 11.35
CA ALA A 240 5.97 5.37 10.29
C ALA A 240 6.98 6.31 9.60
N PRO A 241 6.60 7.50 9.12
CA PRO A 241 7.56 8.43 8.52
C PRO A 241 8.58 8.96 9.53
N ALA A 242 8.19 9.23 10.79
CA ALA A 242 9.11 9.68 11.82
C ALA A 242 10.15 8.63 12.19
N VAL A 243 9.76 7.35 12.28
CA VAL A 243 10.69 6.24 12.54
C VAL A 243 11.66 6.08 11.37
N LEU A 244 11.16 6.10 10.12
CA LEU A 244 12.02 5.98 8.94
C LEU A 244 13.02 7.13 8.87
N LEU A 245 12.55 8.37 9.00
CA LEU A 245 13.39 9.56 8.96
C LEU A 245 14.42 9.54 10.11
N GLY A 246 13.99 9.21 11.34
CA GLY A 246 14.88 9.13 12.51
C GLY A 246 15.96 8.05 12.39
N LEU A 247 15.66 6.93 11.73
CA LEU A 247 16.65 5.89 11.44
C LEU A 247 17.61 6.31 10.31
N ALA A 248 17.12 7.02 9.31
CA ALA A 248 17.90 7.39 8.13
C ALA A 248 18.83 8.58 8.39
N ALA A 249 18.37 9.59 9.12
CA ALA A 249 19.06 10.86 9.33
C ALA A 249 20.54 10.76 9.78
N PRO A 250 20.98 9.77 10.60
CA PRO A 250 22.38 9.64 10.96
C PRO A 250 23.28 9.04 9.88
N PHE A 251 22.72 8.43 8.83
CA PHE A 251 23.47 7.58 7.90
C PHE A 251 23.40 8.03 6.45
N ILE A 252 22.25 8.55 6.01
CA ILE A 252 21.98 8.85 4.59
C ILE A 252 21.04 10.04 4.43
N ASP A 253 21.11 10.67 3.26
CA ASP A 253 20.04 11.51 2.78
C ASP A 253 18.95 10.60 2.19
N LEU A 254 17.84 10.46 2.93
CA LEU A 254 16.75 9.57 2.56
C LEU A 254 16.07 10.07 1.27
N PRO A 255 15.89 9.21 0.25
CA PRO A 255 15.12 9.60 -0.94
C PRO A 255 13.72 10.10 -0.58
N ASP A 256 13.30 11.24 -1.14
CA ASP A 256 11.99 11.86 -0.86
C ASP A 256 10.83 10.91 -1.13
N ALA A 257 10.95 10.09 -2.18
CA ALA A 257 9.96 9.08 -2.51
C ALA A 257 9.80 8.01 -1.41
N PHE A 258 10.87 7.66 -0.68
CA PHE A 258 10.81 6.73 0.44
C PHE A 258 10.08 7.33 1.64
N LEU A 259 10.39 8.59 1.97
CA LEU A 259 9.68 9.31 3.02
C LEU A 259 8.19 9.46 2.67
N LEU A 260 7.89 9.84 1.43
CA LEU A 260 6.53 9.94 0.93
C LEU A 260 5.80 8.59 1.01
N ALA A 261 6.44 7.48 0.59
CA ALA A 261 5.88 6.14 0.69
C ALA A 261 5.55 5.74 2.14
N ALA A 262 6.40 6.15 3.11
CA ALA A 262 6.15 5.91 4.53
C ALA A 262 4.91 6.67 5.05
N THR A 263 4.50 7.78 4.42
CA THR A 263 3.28 8.53 4.79
C THR A 263 2.00 7.97 4.18
N MET A 264 2.11 7.01 3.27
CA MET A 264 0.93 6.47 2.58
C MET A 264 -0.04 5.80 3.57
N PRO A 265 -1.36 5.89 3.32
CA PRO A 265 -2.38 5.28 4.16
C PRO A 265 -2.25 3.75 4.18
N ALA A 266 -3.02 3.11 5.03
CA ALA A 266 -3.05 1.66 5.17
C ALA A 266 -3.41 0.96 3.85
N GLY A 267 -2.71 -0.14 3.55
CA GLY A 267 -2.88 -0.89 2.31
C GLY A 267 -4.11 -1.78 2.29
N LEU A 268 -4.75 -1.93 1.14
CA LEU A 268 -5.97 -2.73 0.95
C LEU A 268 -5.81 -4.22 1.29
N HIS A 269 -4.60 -4.74 1.16
CA HIS A 269 -4.31 -6.15 1.46
C HIS A 269 -4.61 -6.56 2.91
N ILE A 270 -4.75 -5.59 3.82
CA ILE A 270 -5.07 -5.84 5.24
C ILE A 270 -6.44 -6.51 5.38
N VAL A 271 -7.45 -6.07 4.62
CA VAL A 271 -8.79 -6.69 4.64
C VAL A 271 -8.73 -8.12 4.14
N VAL A 272 -7.98 -8.38 3.08
CA VAL A 272 -7.80 -9.74 2.54
C VAL A 272 -7.17 -10.67 3.58
N LEU A 273 -6.12 -10.22 4.27
CA LEU A 273 -5.51 -10.99 5.36
C LEU A 273 -6.49 -11.19 6.52
N ALA A 274 -7.27 -10.17 6.85
CA ALA A 274 -8.26 -10.26 7.92
C ALA A 274 -9.30 -11.34 7.64
N HIS A 275 -9.79 -11.45 6.42
CA HIS A 275 -10.71 -12.51 6.01
C HIS A 275 -10.07 -13.90 6.06
N ILE A 276 -8.87 -14.06 5.47
CA ILE A 276 -8.18 -15.36 5.38
C ILE A 276 -7.87 -15.91 6.77
N TYR A 277 -7.35 -15.06 7.66
CA TYR A 277 -6.85 -15.49 8.96
C TYR A 277 -7.84 -15.29 10.11
N GLY A 278 -9.04 -14.74 9.85
CA GLY A 278 -10.04 -14.48 10.88
C GLY A 278 -9.58 -13.40 11.87
N LEU A 279 -9.02 -12.30 11.34
CA LEU A 279 -8.76 -11.09 12.10
C LEU A 279 -10.01 -10.21 12.18
N ASP A 280 -9.88 -9.02 12.72
CA ASP A 280 -10.97 -8.04 12.84
C ASP A 280 -11.18 -7.29 11.50
N VAL A 281 -12.05 -7.83 10.66
CA VAL A 281 -12.36 -7.28 9.32
C VAL A 281 -12.96 -5.87 9.39
N PRO A 282 -13.97 -5.59 10.25
CA PRO A 282 -14.53 -4.26 10.38
C PRO A 282 -13.49 -3.20 10.78
N PHE A 283 -12.57 -3.55 11.67
CA PHE A 283 -11.48 -2.65 12.05
C PHE A 283 -10.47 -2.48 10.90
N ALA A 284 -10.12 -3.54 10.18
CA ALA A 284 -9.23 -3.45 9.02
C ALA A 284 -9.78 -2.50 7.95
N ALA A 285 -11.05 -2.67 7.58
CA ALA A 285 -11.73 -1.80 6.62
C ALA A 285 -11.83 -0.35 7.13
N GLY A 286 -12.19 -0.16 8.40
CA GLY A 286 -12.24 1.16 9.03
C GLY A 286 -10.88 1.86 9.05
N ALA A 287 -9.80 1.14 9.35
CA ALA A 287 -8.44 1.69 9.35
C ALA A 287 -8.01 2.15 7.95
N ILE A 288 -8.27 1.35 6.91
CA ILE A 288 -7.99 1.73 5.52
C ILE A 288 -8.76 2.98 5.15
N THR A 289 -10.08 2.99 5.39
CA THR A 289 -10.95 4.12 5.06
C THR A 289 -10.47 5.42 5.72
N TRP A 290 -10.28 5.43 7.04
CA TRP A 290 -9.92 6.63 7.76
C TRP A 290 -8.49 7.09 7.51
N THR A 291 -7.52 6.19 7.38
CA THR A 291 -6.16 6.59 7.03
C THR A 291 -6.12 7.20 5.63
N THR A 292 -6.90 6.69 4.68
CA THR A 292 -7.01 7.28 3.33
C THR A 292 -7.72 8.63 3.35
N MET A 293 -8.84 8.75 4.10
CA MET A 293 -9.58 10.01 4.24
C MET A 293 -8.75 11.13 4.88
N VAL A 294 -7.79 10.79 5.74
CA VAL A 294 -6.87 11.77 6.34
C VAL A 294 -5.68 12.03 5.42
N ALA A 295 -5.09 11.00 4.82
CA ALA A 295 -3.91 11.14 3.99
C ALA A 295 -4.17 11.98 2.74
N VAL A 296 -5.31 11.78 2.05
CA VAL A 296 -5.62 12.50 0.80
C VAL A 296 -5.61 14.03 0.97
N PRO A 297 -6.34 14.62 1.93
CA PRO A 297 -6.27 16.08 2.17
C PRO A 297 -4.88 16.57 2.56
N VAL A 298 -4.15 15.82 3.40
CA VAL A 298 -2.78 16.20 3.82
C VAL A 298 -1.85 16.24 2.61
N LEU A 299 -1.89 15.23 1.75
CA LEU A 299 -1.10 15.18 0.52
C LEU A 299 -1.48 16.28 -0.48
N LEU A 300 -2.77 16.63 -0.54
CA LEU A 300 -3.23 17.78 -1.31
C LEU A 300 -2.61 19.10 -0.85
N VAL A 301 -2.63 19.34 0.48
CA VAL A 301 -2.02 20.55 1.04
C VAL A 301 -0.50 20.53 0.81
N ALA A 302 0.17 19.41 1.06
CA ALA A 302 1.60 19.26 0.81
C ALA A 302 1.97 19.59 -0.64
N SER A 303 1.17 19.17 -1.61
CA SER A 303 1.42 19.40 -3.03
C SER A 303 1.30 20.86 -3.50
N VAL A 304 0.76 21.73 -2.65
CA VAL A 304 0.66 23.18 -2.95
C VAL A 304 1.85 23.92 -2.32
N VAL A 305 2.51 23.31 -1.34
CA VAL A 305 3.61 23.91 -0.57
C VAL A 305 4.97 23.51 -1.15
N VAL A 306 5.06 22.34 -1.78
CA VAL A 306 6.25 21.84 -2.50
C VAL A 306 6.15 22.22 -3.97
#